data_24363e4a9e80c7532f86bd7578e2254f
#
_entry.id   24363e4a9e80c7532f86bd7578e2254f
#
_cell.length_a   1.000
_cell.length_b   1.000
_cell.length_c   1.000
_cell.angle_alpha   90.00
_cell.angle_beta   90.00
_cell.angle_gamma   90.00
#
_symmetry.space_group_name_H-M   'P 1'
#
loop_
_entity.id
_entity.type
_entity.pdbx_description
1 polymer ?
#
loop_
_entity_poly.entity_id
_entity_poly.type
_entity_poly.pdbx_seq_one_letter_code
_entity_poly.pdbx_strand_id
1 'polypeptide(L)'
;MAMNFRIFKDAETAALYTADIMRKQFNNNPNTIAGIHLNHEQAPVLEELKKNVDDHAVDFSEIHILDYDKKSSYYKALGVPDKQVHDIPEEEPVEDFIKHHAKTKDNKGKLTLQVITIDQKGYLGVGVKEGVLPAREILLVVTGHEKADLIKKLYEENGNTSFIPSSLKEHRMVNVILDEAAAEGLPADVRAYFTSLYA
;
A
#
# COMPACT_ATOMS: atom_id res chain seq x y z
N MET A 1 8.27 -17.33 4.04
CA MET A 1 7.44 -16.14 4.21
C MET A 1 7.85 -15.10 3.19
N ALA A 2 6.96 -14.62 2.38
CA ALA A 2 7.38 -13.84 1.23
C ALA A 2 7.02 -12.36 1.38
N MET A 3 7.76 -11.66 2.23
CA MET A 3 7.86 -10.22 2.12
C MET A 3 8.85 -9.93 1.00
N ASN A 4 8.36 -9.38 -0.11
CA ASN A 4 9.17 -9.09 -1.29
C ASN A 4 9.63 -7.63 -1.24
N PHE A 5 10.91 -7.43 -1.09
CA PHE A 5 11.50 -6.09 -1.19
C PHE A 5 11.75 -5.74 -2.66
N ARG A 6 11.53 -4.47 -3.00
CA ARG A 6 11.80 -3.90 -4.32
C ARG A 6 12.45 -2.56 -4.12
N ILE A 7 13.69 -2.42 -4.57
CA ILE A 7 14.48 -1.22 -4.36
C ILE A 7 14.68 -0.51 -5.69
N PHE A 8 14.24 0.73 -5.76
CA PHE A 8 14.35 1.60 -6.92
C PHE A 8 15.37 2.71 -6.66
N LYS A 9 15.95 3.25 -7.73
CA LYS A 9 16.98 4.30 -7.64
C LYS A 9 16.56 5.54 -6.86
N ASP A 10 15.27 5.91 -6.94
CA ASP A 10 14.72 7.11 -6.33
C ASP A 10 13.21 6.97 -6.04
N ALA A 11 12.69 7.94 -5.28
CA ALA A 11 11.29 7.99 -4.87
C ALA A 11 10.34 8.13 -6.07
N GLU A 12 10.74 8.83 -7.13
CA GLU A 12 9.95 9.00 -8.35
C GLU A 12 9.72 7.66 -9.04
N THR A 13 10.78 6.88 -9.23
CA THR A 13 10.69 5.55 -9.84
C THR A 13 9.87 4.58 -8.98
N ALA A 14 10.01 4.64 -7.66
CA ALA A 14 9.18 3.87 -6.74
C ALA A 14 7.69 4.26 -6.85
N ALA A 15 7.39 5.54 -6.99
CA ALA A 15 6.04 6.04 -7.17
C ALA A 15 5.42 5.59 -8.51
N LEU A 16 6.17 5.70 -9.61
CA LEU A 16 5.76 5.21 -10.94
C LEU A 16 5.40 3.72 -10.91
N TYR A 17 6.26 2.92 -10.30
CA TYR A 17 6.05 1.48 -10.17
C TYR A 17 4.81 1.15 -9.33
N THR A 18 4.64 1.83 -8.20
CA THR A 18 3.47 1.64 -7.32
C THR A 18 2.17 2.00 -8.03
N ALA A 19 2.15 3.14 -8.71
CA ALA A 19 0.99 3.62 -9.47
C ALA A 19 0.61 2.65 -10.59
N ASP A 20 1.60 2.09 -11.30
CA ASP A 20 1.36 1.10 -12.36
C ASP A 20 0.73 -0.20 -11.80
N ILE A 21 1.23 -0.69 -10.65
CA ILE A 21 0.61 -1.85 -10.00
C ILE A 21 -0.82 -1.54 -9.58
N MET A 22 -1.07 -0.40 -8.96
CA MET A 22 -2.41 0.01 -8.54
C MET A 22 -3.37 0.04 -9.73
N ARG A 23 -2.98 0.72 -10.83
CA ARG A 23 -3.78 0.78 -12.05
C ARG A 23 -4.06 -0.61 -12.63
N LYS A 24 -3.03 -1.45 -12.74
CA LYS A 24 -3.18 -2.83 -13.23
C LYS A 24 -4.11 -3.65 -12.35
N GLN A 25 -4.02 -3.48 -11.03
CA GLN A 25 -4.91 -4.14 -10.09
C GLN A 25 -6.36 -3.72 -10.30
N PHE A 26 -6.63 -2.43 -10.45
CA PHE A 26 -7.97 -1.92 -10.75
C PHE A 26 -8.50 -2.43 -12.09
N ASN A 27 -7.66 -2.43 -13.12
CA ASN A 27 -8.06 -2.91 -14.45
C ASN A 27 -8.34 -4.41 -14.49
N ASN A 28 -7.54 -5.22 -13.78
CA ASN A 28 -7.65 -6.68 -13.82
C ASN A 28 -8.71 -7.24 -12.86
N ASN A 29 -9.09 -6.47 -11.86
CA ASN A 29 -10.05 -6.85 -10.84
C ASN A 29 -11.11 -5.75 -10.68
N PRO A 30 -12.13 -5.73 -11.52
CA PRO A 30 -13.12 -4.65 -11.52
C PRO A 30 -13.93 -4.52 -10.22
N ASN A 31 -13.93 -5.57 -9.37
CA ASN A 31 -14.58 -5.56 -8.06
C ASN A 31 -13.59 -5.29 -6.92
N THR A 32 -12.51 -4.58 -7.18
CA THR A 32 -11.50 -4.24 -6.18
C THR A 32 -12.09 -3.41 -5.05
N ILE A 33 -11.75 -3.79 -3.81
CA ILE A 33 -11.89 -2.95 -2.63
C ILE A 33 -10.47 -2.61 -2.19
N ALA A 34 -10.07 -1.36 -2.36
CA ALA A 34 -8.73 -0.89 -2.02
C ALA A 34 -8.76 0.04 -0.80
N GLY A 35 -7.94 -0.26 0.21
CA GLY A 35 -7.65 0.67 1.30
C GLY A 35 -6.38 1.46 0.96
N ILE A 36 -6.42 2.79 1.05
CA ILE A 36 -5.29 3.64 0.66
C ILE A 36 -4.98 4.63 1.77
N HIS A 37 -3.74 4.51 2.30
CA HIS A 37 -3.16 5.44 3.27
C HIS A 37 -1.70 5.71 2.91
N LEU A 38 -1.46 6.82 2.23
CA LEU A 38 -0.15 7.17 1.67
C LEU A 38 0.46 8.44 2.27
N ASN A 39 -0.24 9.12 3.16
CA ASN A 39 0.13 10.43 3.73
C ASN A 39 0.63 11.45 2.66
N HIS A 40 1.21 12.57 3.08
CA HIS A 40 1.73 13.60 2.17
C HIS A 40 3.09 13.23 1.55
N GLU A 41 3.89 12.40 2.22
CA GLU A 41 5.22 11.98 1.74
C GLU A 41 5.12 11.12 0.48
N GLN A 42 4.02 10.38 0.34
CA GLN A 42 3.76 9.50 -0.80
C GLN A 42 2.76 10.11 -1.81
N ALA A 43 2.54 11.43 -1.77
CA ALA A 43 1.72 12.12 -2.76
C ALA A 43 2.12 11.84 -4.23
N PRO A 44 3.41 11.69 -4.59
CA PRO A 44 3.83 11.33 -5.94
C PRO A 44 3.18 10.05 -6.48
N VAL A 45 2.87 9.07 -5.63
CA VAL A 45 2.17 7.84 -6.04
C VAL A 45 0.79 8.15 -6.62
N LEU A 46 0.04 9.05 -5.97
CA LEU A 46 -1.29 9.44 -6.44
C LEU A 46 -1.22 10.31 -7.69
N GLU A 47 -0.21 11.16 -7.82
CA GLU A 47 0.02 11.96 -9.02
C GLU A 47 0.31 11.06 -10.23
N GLU A 48 1.18 10.07 -10.08
CA GLU A 48 1.49 9.10 -11.12
C GLU A 48 0.32 8.18 -11.43
N LEU A 49 -0.48 7.80 -10.42
CA LEU A 49 -1.70 7.02 -10.65
C LEU A 49 -2.70 7.79 -11.52
N LYS A 50 -2.86 9.10 -11.29
CA LYS A 50 -3.74 9.94 -12.11
C LYS A 50 -3.28 9.98 -13.55
N LYS A 51 -1.99 10.24 -13.81
CA LYS A 51 -1.41 10.22 -15.16
C LYS A 51 -1.61 8.87 -15.84
N ASN A 52 -1.35 7.78 -15.11
CA ASN A 52 -1.47 6.42 -15.62
C ASN A 52 -2.92 6.07 -16.01
N VAL A 53 -3.91 6.52 -15.24
CA VAL A 53 -5.33 6.34 -15.53
C VAL A 53 -5.77 7.22 -16.71
N ASP A 54 -5.24 8.43 -16.83
CA ASP A 54 -5.53 9.31 -17.97
C ASP A 54 -5.02 8.72 -19.28
N ASP A 55 -3.84 8.07 -19.26
CA ASP A 55 -3.25 7.40 -20.42
C ASP A 55 -3.87 6.03 -20.72
N HIS A 56 -4.32 5.34 -19.67
CA HIS A 56 -4.86 3.97 -19.76
C HIS A 56 -6.11 3.88 -18.90
N ALA A 57 -7.24 4.16 -19.52
CA ALA A 57 -8.53 4.21 -18.84
C ALA A 57 -8.85 2.94 -18.05
N VAL A 58 -9.40 3.12 -16.87
CA VAL A 58 -9.88 2.07 -15.96
C VAL A 58 -11.37 2.24 -15.73
N ASP A 59 -12.11 1.14 -15.76
CA ASP A 59 -13.50 1.13 -15.35
C ASP A 59 -13.61 1.06 -13.82
N PHE A 60 -13.98 2.18 -13.20
CA PHE A 60 -14.15 2.29 -11.76
C PHE A 60 -15.58 2.01 -11.27
N SER A 61 -16.49 1.59 -12.15
CA SER A 61 -17.92 1.47 -11.83
C SER A 61 -18.25 0.57 -10.63
N GLU A 62 -17.43 -0.44 -10.35
CA GLU A 62 -17.61 -1.40 -9.26
C GLU A 62 -16.44 -1.39 -8.23
N ILE A 63 -15.50 -0.45 -8.36
CA ILE A 63 -14.35 -0.33 -7.46
C ILE A 63 -14.72 0.51 -6.24
N HIS A 64 -14.41 0.00 -5.06
CA HIS A 64 -14.56 0.71 -3.79
C HIS A 64 -13.22 1.15 -3.23
N ILE A 65 -13.13 2.39 -2.78
CA ILE A 65 -11.94 2.96 -2.13
C ILE A 65 -12.26 3.26 -0.66
N LEU A 66 -11.45 2.74 0.24
CA LEU A 66 -11.38 3.14 1.64
C LEU A 66 -10.31 4.23 1.75
N ASP A 67 -10.76 5.45 1.97
CA ASP A 67 -9.92 6.65 1.99
C ASP A 67 -9.56 7.01 3.43
N TYR A 68 -8.32 6.75 3.81
CA TYR A 68 -7.79 7.11 5.13
C TYR A 68 -7.22 8.53 5.18
N ASP A 69 -6.96 9.13 4.02
CA ASP A 69 -6.27 10.42 3.89
C ASP A 69 -7.20 11.60 3.56
N LYS A 70 -8.53 11.36 3.55
CA LYS A 70 -9.56 12.36 3.21
C LYS A 70 -9.35 12.99 1.82
N LYS A 71 -9.02 12.16 0.85
CA LYS A 71 -8.76 12.55 -0.55
C LYS A 71 -9.92 12.20 -1.50
N SER A 72 -11.15 12.20 -1.00
CA SER A 72 -12.33 11.81 -1.78
C SER A 72 -12.46 12.57 -3.10
N SER A 73 -12.13 13.86 -3.14
CA SER A 73 -12.13 14.65 -4.38
C SER A 73 -11.15 14.14 -5.43
N TYR A 74 -10.00 13.62 -5.01
CA TYR A 74 -9.02 13.00 -5.90
C TYR A 74 -9.58 11.72 -6.53
N TYR A 75 -10.17 10.82 -5.74
CA TYR A 75 -10.73 9.57 -6.25
C TYR A 75 -11.92 9.80 -7.19
N LYS A 76 -12.75 10.79 -6.91
CA LYS A 76 -13.82 11.25 -7.81
C LYS A 76 -13.25 11.75 -9.14
N ALA A 77 -12.14 12.49 -9.10
CA ALA A 77 -11.44 12.97 -10.29
C ALA A 77 -10.79 11.84 -11.11
N LEU A 78 -10.50 10.67 -10.49
CA LEU A 78 -10.12 9.46 -11.20
C LEU A 78 -11.28 8.77 -11.93
N GLY A 79 -12.52 9.07 -11.55
CA GLY A 79 -13.72 8.43 -12.07
C GLY A 79 -14.37 7.41 -11.13
N VAL A 80 -13.91 7.33 -9.87
CA VAL A 80 -14.58 6.50 -8.85
C VAL A 80 -15.91 7.14 -8.48
N PRO A 81 -17.05 6.42 -8.55
CA PRO A 81 -18.34 6.98 -8.15
C PRO A 81 -18.36 7.43 -6.70
N ASP A 82 -19.02 8.56 -6.42
CA ASP A 82 -19.08 9.15 -5.07
C ASP A 82 -19.46 8.15 -3.97
N LYS A 83 -20.47 7.32 -4.24
CA LYS A 83 -20.97 6.30 -3.31
C LYS A 83 -20.00 5.16 -3.04
N GLN A 84 -18.89 5.08 -3.77
CA GLN A 84 -17.86 4.05 -3.67
C GLN A 84 -16.56 4.56 -3.06
N VAL A 85 -16.48 5.86 -2.74
CA VAL A 85 -15.40 6.43 -1.94
C VAL A 85 -15.87 6.55 -0.50
N HIS A 86 -15.19 5.87 0.40
CA HIS A 86 -15.55 5.77 1.81
C HIS A 86 -14.46 6.38 2.68
N ASP A 87 -14.78 7.49 3.34
CA ASP A 87 -13.88 8.10 4.33
C ASP A 87 -13.84 7.20 5.57
N ILE A 88 -12.68 6.66 5.88
CA ILE A 88 -12.49 5.79 7.04
C ILE A 88 -11.80 6.59 8.15
N PRO A 89 -12.41 6.72 9.32
CA PRO A 89 -11.72 7.26 10.50
C PRO A 89 -10.55 6.34 10.90
N GLU A 90 -9.46 6.92 11.35
CA GLU A 90 -8.24 6.17 11.76
C GLU A 90 -8.50 5.03 12.76
N GLU A 91 -9.60 5.12 13.52
CA GLU A 91 -9.96 4.17 14.57
C GLU A 91 -11.02 3.15 14.18
N GLU A 92 -11.61 3.26 12.98
CA GLU A 92 -12.68 2.32 12.58
C GLU A 92 -12.09 0.98 12.13
N PRO A 93 -12.58 -0.15 12.67
CA PRO A 93 -12.13 -1.47 12.23
C PRO A 93 -12.53 -1.70 10.77
N VAL A 94 -11.54 -1.82 9.89
CA VAL A 94 -11.74 -2.16 8.46
C VAL A 94 -12.59 -3.43 8.29
N GLU A 95 -12.50 -4.36 9.23
CA GLU A 95 -13.27 -5.61 9.23
C GLU A 95 -14.79 -5.39 9.22
N ASP A 96 -15.28 -4.39 9.93
CA ASP A 96 -16.73 -4.12 9.99
C ASP A 96 -17.20 -3.50 8.67
N PHE A 97 -16.41 -2.63 8.06
CA PHE A 97 -16.67 -2.14 6.72
C PHE A 97 -16.71 -3.27 5.69
N ILE A 98 -15.70 -4.16 5.71
CA ILE A 98 -15.61 -5.29 4.79
C ILE A 98 -16.82 -6.23 4.94
N LYS A 99 -17.27 -6.51 6.15
CA LYS A 99 -18.46 -7.35 6.39
C LYS A 99 -19.72 -6.78 5.76
N HIS A 100 -19.85 -5.47 5.73
CA HIS A 100 -21.03 -4.79 5.18
C HIS A 100 -21.00 -4.64 3.65
N HIS A 101 -19.81 -4.39 3.08
CA HIS A 101 -19.66 -4.00 1.67
C HIS A 101 -19.02 -5.06 0.77
N ALA A 102 -18.19 -5.97 1.32
CA ALA A 102 -17.50 -7.00 0.57
C ALA A 102 -18.28 -8.33 0.45
N LYS A 103 -19.60 -8.28 0.41
CA LYS A 103 -20.47 -9.47 0.27
C LYS A 103 -20.38 -10.14 -1.11
N THR A 104 -19.50 -9.71 -1.97
CA THR A 104 -19.26 -10.37 -3.25
C THR A 104 -18.54 -11.71 -3.02
N LYS A 105 -18.97 -12.74 -3.72
CA LYS A 105 -18.41 -14.11 -3.62
C LYS A 105 -16.89 -14.16 -3.76
N ASP A 106 -16.30 -13.18 -4.45
CA ASP A 106 -14.89 -13.14 -4.79
C ASP A 106 -14.00 -12.50 -3.72
N ASN A 107 -14.50 -11.61 -2.89
CA ASN A 107 -13.70 -10.89 -1.90
C ASN A 107 -13.58 -11.58 -0.52
N LYS A 108 -14.41 -12.57 -0.22
CA LYS A 108 -14.35 -13.40 1.03
C LYS A 108 -14.12 -12.59 2.32
N GLY A 109 -14.66 -11.37 2.38
CA GLY A 109 -14.49 -10.48 3.53
C GLY A 109 -13.09 -9.87 3.69
N LYS A 110 -12.29 -9.80 2.62
CA LYS A 110 -10.96 -9.17 2.62
C LYS A 110 -10.87 -8.05 1.61
N LEU A 111 -10.04 -7.05 1.91
CA LEU A 111 -9.61 -6.08 0.90
C LEU A 111 -8.90 -6.81 -0.24
N THR A 112 -9.08 -6.33 -1.45
CA THR A 112 -8.31 -6.83 -2.60
C THR A 112 -6.88 -6.31 -2.52
N LEU A 113 -6.73 -5.02 -2.20
CA LEU A 113 -5.47 -4.31 -2.13
C LEU A 113 -5.45 -3.37 -0.92
N GLN A 114 -4.32 -3.33 -0.24
CA GLN A 114 -4.02 -2.30 0.76
C GLN A 114 -2.73 -1.60 0.36
N VAL A 115 -2.78 -0.28 0.20
CA VAL A 115 -1.61 0.56 -0.12
C VAL A 115 -1.33 1.47 1.07
N ILE A 116 -0.18 1.31 1.68
CA ILE A 116 0.19 1.97 2.93
C ILE A 116 1.63 2.44 2.92
N THR A 117 1.96 3.29 3.87
CA THR A 117 3.32 3.73 4.20
C THR A 117 3.61 3.58 5.68
N ILE A 118 4.84 3.83 6.09
CA ILE A 118 5.24 3.92 7.50
C ILE A 118 5.58 5.39 7.80
N ASP A 119 5.02 5.93 8.86
CA ASP A 119 5.40 7.26 9.34
C ASP A 119 6.77 7.25 10.04
N GLN A 120 7.28 8.43 10.41
CA GLN A 120 8.58 8.57 11.08
C GLN A 120 8.64 7.90 12.47
N LYS A 121 7.49 7.59 13.07
CA LYS A 121 7.41 6.90 14.37
C LYS A 121 7.26 5.38 14.21
N GLY A 122 7.14 4.89 12.98
CA GLY A 122 6.96 3.47 12.69
C GLY A 122 5.50 3.00 12.73
N TYR A 123 4.52 3.91 12.59
CA TYR A 123 3.10 3.54 12.51
C TYR A 123 2.65 3.37 11.05
N LEU A 124 1.74 2.42 10.83
CA LEU A 124 1.14 2.16 9.51
C LEU A 124 -0.06 3.05 9.22
N GLY A 125 -0.61 3.75 10.22
CA GLY A 125 -1.75 4.67 10.08
C GLY A 125 -3.10 4.03 9.73
N VAL A 126 -3.15 2.73 9.54
CA VAL A 126 -4.38 1.97 9.30
C VAL A 126 -4.69 1.17 10.55
N GLY A 127 -5.95 1.20 11.01
CA GLY A 127 -6.38 0.61 12.29
C GLY A 127 -6.09 -0.88 12.42
N VAL A 128 -4.84 -1.20 12.68
CA VAL A 128 -4.36 -2.55 12.92
C VAL A 128 -4.46 -2.83 14.41
N LYS A 129 -5.61 -3.26 14.87
CA LYS A 129 -5.76 -3.65 16.29
C LYS A 129 -5.03 -4.96 16.63
N GLU A 130 -4.76 -5.81 15.63
CA GLU A 130 -4.20 -7.16 15.86
C GLU A 130 -3.18 -7.60 14.80
N GLY A 131 -2.38 -6.69 14.27
CA GLY A 131 -1.15 -7.03 13.55
C GLY A 131 -1.24 -7.31 12.07
N VAL A 132 -2.29 -7.92 11.53
CA VAL A 132 -2.37 -8.26 10.10
C VAL A 132 -3.57 -7.61 9.45
N LEU A 133 -3.30 -6.82 8.41
CA LEU A 133 -4.35 -6.19 7.61
C LEU A 133 -5.13 -7.26 6.82
N PRO A 134 -6.48 -7.23 6.83
CA PRO A 134 -7.30 -8.21 6.12
C PRO A 134 -7.35 -7.93 4.60
N ALA A 135 -6.19 -7.98 3.94
CA ALA A 135 -6.02 -7.73 2.51
C ALA A 135 -5.48 -8.95 1.79
N ARG A 136 -5.75 -9.08 0.49
CA ARG A 136 -5.12 -10.12 -0.34
C ARG A 136 -3.68 -9.77 -0.66
N GLU A 137 -3.43 -8.51 -0.99
CA GLU A 137 -2.12 -7.96 -1.27
C GLU A 137 -1.91 -6.65 -0.51
N ILE A 138 -0.71 -6.45 0.00
CA ILE A 138 -0.27 -5.21 0.64
C ILE A 138 0.90 -4.64 -0.14
N LEU A 139 0.79 -3.37 -0.52
CA LEU A 139 1.89 -2.55 -1.02
C LEU A 139 2.31 -1.62 0.11
N LEU A 140 3.49 -1.83 0.64
CA LEU A 140 4.11 -0.96 1.64
C LEU A 140 5.14 -0.08 0.92
N VAL A 141 4.81 1.20 0.74
CA VAL A 141 5.66 2.16 0.03
C VAL A 141 6.39 3.03 1.03
N VAL A 142 7.71 2.98 1.02
CA VAL A 142 8.53 3.75 1.96
C VAL A 142 9.73 4.34 1.22
N THR A 143 9.86 5.66 1.28
CA THR A 143 10.93 6.41 0.63
C THR A 143 11.58 7.37 1.62
N GLY A 144 12.84 7.70 1.36
CA GLY A 144 13.59 8.68 2.15
C GLY A 144 14.51 8.06 3.19
N HIS A 145 15.66 8.70 3.35
CA HIS A 145 16.73 8.28 4.26
C HIS A 145 16.28 8.18 5.73
N GLU A 146 15.38 9.05 6.17
CA GLU A 146 14.86 9.07 7.53
C GLU A 146 14.08 7.80 7.93
N LYS A 147 13.73 6.95 6.95
CA LYS A 147 13.07 5.66 7.17
C LYS A 147 14.03 4.47 7.19
N ALA A 148 15.32 4.68 6.91
CA ALA A 148 16.30 3.59 6.75
C ALA A 148 16.39 2.68 7.97
N ASP A 149 16.37 3.24 9.18
CA ASP A 149 16.40 2.47 10.42
C ASP A 149 15.11 1.66 10.65
N LEU A 150 13.96 2.21 10.26
CA LEU A 150 12.67 1.51 10.35
C LEU A 150 12.63 0.33 9.36
N ILE A 151 13.15 0.50 8.16
CA ILE A 151 13.23 -0.56 7.16
C ILE A 151 14.23 -1.64 7.57
N LYS A 152 15.38 -1.26 8.14
CA LYS A 152 16.33 -2.21 8.74
C LYS A 152 15.64 -3.03 9.84
N LYS A 153 14.95 -2.37 10.75
CA LYS A 153 14.19 -3.02 11.82
C LYS A 153 13.13 -3.96 11.27
N LEU A 154 12.37 -3.53 10.25
CA LEU A 154 11.38 -4.37 9.57
C LEU A 154 12.02 -5.63 8.98
N TYR A 155 13.22 -5.51 8.40
CA TYR A 155 13.93 -6.65 7.82
C TYR A 155 14.42 -7.64 8.89
N GLU A 156 15.00 -7.13 9.98
CA GLU A 156 15.64 -7.94 11.01
C GLU A 156 14.66 -8.59 12.00
N GLU A 157 13.60 -7.88 12.38
CA GLU A 157 12.66 -8.34 13.41
C GLU A 157 11.67 -9.40 12.88
N ASN A 158 11.49 -10.46 13.67
CA ASN A 158 10.52 -11.52 13.41
C ASN A 158 9.38 -11.45 14.42
N GLY A 159 8.25 -10.81 14.03
CA GLY A 159 7.01 -10.87 14.80
C GLY A 159 7.06 -10.17 16.17
N ASN A 160 7.86 -9.11 16.31
CA ASN A 160 7.90 -8.33 17.54
C ASN A 160 6.63 -7.50 17.69
N THR A 161 5.86 -7.76 18.74
CA THR A 161 4.60 -7.07 19.03
C THR A 161 4.76 -5.59 19.37
N SER A 162 5.96 -5.14 19.73
CA SER A 162 6.24 -3.72 20.02
C SER A 162 6.48 -2.88 18.75
N PHE A 163 6.73 -3.55 17.60
CA PHE A 163 6.91 -2.92 16.30
C PHE A 163 5.87 -3.46 15.31
N ILE A 164 4.73 -2.79 15.25
CA ILE A 164 3.56 -3.22 14.47
C ILE A 164 3.89 -3.59 13.01
N PRO A 165 4.76 -2.86 12.26
CA PRO A 165 5.10 -3.24 10.90
C PRO A 165 5.68 -4.64 10.76
N SER A 166 6.32 -5.20 11.79
CA SER A 166 6.86 -6.57 11.74
C SER A 166 5.78 -7.64 11.60
N SER A 167 4.54 -7.36 12.01
CA SER A 167 3.39 -8.26 11.83
C SER A 167 3.03 -8.49 10.36
N LEU A 168 3.42 -7.59 9.47
CA LEU A 168 3.23 -7.76 8.03
C LEU A 168 3.97 -9.00 7.49
N LYS A 169 4.99 -9.50 8.20
CA LYS A 169 5.70 -10.74 7.84
C LYS A 169 4.82 -11.98 7.91
N GLU A 170 3.74 -11.94 8.66
CA GLU A 170 2.76 -13.03 8.74
C GLU A 170 1.79 -13.04 7.55
N HIS A 171 1.72 -11.93 6.82
CA HIS A 171 0.86 -11.79 5.66
C HIS A 171 1.44 -12.53 4.46
N ARG A 172 0.56 -13.14 3.64
CA ARG A 172 0.97 -13.99 2.51
C ARG A 172 1.63 -13.21 1.37
N MET A 173 1.22 -11.97 1.13
CA MET A 173 1.68 -11.18 -0.01
C MET A 173 1.87 -9.72 0.40
N VAL A 174 3.11 -9.39 0.73
CA VAL A 174 3.55 -8.02 1.02
C VAL A 174 4.67 -7.66 0.06
N ASN A 175 4.45 -6.61 -0.71
CA ASN A 175 5.48 -5.97 -1.53
C ASN A 175 5.94 -4.69 -0.81
N VAL A 176 7.20 -4.68 -0.39
CA VAL A 176 7.85 -3.51 0.22
C VAL A 176 8.59 -2.77 -0.87
N ILE A 177 8.07 -1.60 -1.24
CA ILE A 177 8.57 -0.76 -2.32
C ILE A 177 9.38 0.38 -1.72
N LEU A 178 10.67 0.40 -2.01
CA LEU A 178 11.64 1.32 -1.42
C LEU A 178 12.35 2.12 -2.52
N ASP A 179 12.84 3.31 -2.15
CA ASP A 179 13.97 3.92 -2.84
C ASP A 179 15.31 3.50 -2.20
N GLU A 180 16.43 3.77 -2.86
CA GLU A 180 17.75 3.47 -2.34
C GLU A 180 18.01 4.14 -0.99
N ALA A 181 17.47 5.33 -0.76
CA ALA A 181 17.64 6.08 0.48
C ALA A 181 16.96 5.36 1.68
N ALA A 182 15.73 4.88 1.51
CA ALA A 182 15.03 4.11 2.55
C ALA A 182 15.68 2.73 2.76
N ALA A 183 16.32 2.17 1.74
CA ALA A 183 16.98 0.86 1.80
C ALA A 183 18.41 0.91 2.37
N GLU A 184 18.96 2.09 2.66
CA GLU A 184 20.38 2.25 3.04
C GLU A 184 20.77 1.43 4.30
N GLY A 185 19.85 1.26 5.23
CA GLY A 185 20.07 0.47 6.45
C GLY A 185 20.09 -1.05 6.25
N LEU A 186 19.70 -1.56 5.08
CA LEU A 186 19.74 -2.99 4.77
C LEU A 186 21.18 -3.48 4.51
N PRO A 187 21.50 -4.78 4.77
CA PRO A 187 22.77 -5.36 4.39
C PRO A 187 23.08 -5.19 2.89
N ALA A 188 24.36 -4.99 2.56
CA ALA A 188 24.78 -4.64 1.20
C ALA A 188 24.44 -5.74 0.16
N ASP A 189 24.56 -6.99 0.54
CA ASP A 189 24.19 -8.14 -0.29
C ASP A 189 22.68 -8.23 -0.54
N VAL A 190 21.87 -7.91 0.47
CA VAL A 190 20.41 -7.85 0.39
C VAL A 190 20.00 -6.71 -0.55
N ARG A 191 20.61 -5.53 -0.41
CA ARG A 191 20.35 -4.40 -1.32
C ARG A 191 20.69 -4.75 -2.75
N ALA A 192 21.88 -5.30 -2.99
CA ALA A 192 22.34 -5.69 -4.32
C ALA A 192 21.39 -6.70 -4.98
N TYR A 193 20.93 -7.70 -4.22
CA TYR A 193 19.97 -8.67 -4.71
C TYR A 193 18.65 -8.04 -5.15
N PHE A 194 18.04 -7.25 -4.29
CA PHE A 194 16.71 -6.65 -4.58
C PHE A 194 16.75 -5.52 -5.60
N THR A 195 17.86 -4.79 -5.74
CA THR A 195 18.05 -3.79 -6.80
C THR A 195 18.21 -4.46 -8.17
N SER A 196 18.97 -5.56 -8.27
CA SER A 196 19.25 -6.24 -9.55
C SER A 196 18.03 -6.88 -10.20
N LEU A 197 16.98 -7.14 -9.44
CA LEU A 197 15.74 -7.76 -9.96
C LEU A 197 14.90 -6.80 -10.81
N TYR A 198 15.15 -5.49 -10.72
CA TYR A 198 14.33 -4.44 -11.33
C TYR A 198 15.16 -3.36 -12.05
N ALA A 199 16.44 -3.64 -12.29
CA ALA A 199 17.31 -2.76 -13.04
C ALA A 199 17.03 -2.81 -14.56
#